data_595b9363834f9d26e658ef348351df0e
#
_entry.id   595b9363834f9d26e658ef348351df0e
#
_cell.length_a   1.000
_cell.length_b   1.000
_cell.length_c   1.000
_cell.angle_alpha   90.00
_cell.angle_beta   90.00
_cell.angle_gamma   90.00
#
_symmetry.space_group_name_H-M   'P 1'
#
loop_
_entity.id
_entity.type
_entity.pdbx_description
1 polymer ?
#
loop_
_entity_poly.entity_id
_entity_poly.type
_entity_poly.pdbx_seq_one_letter_code
_entity_poly.pdbx_strand_id
1 'polypeptide(L)'
;MTLKTLLLSFLTTCTTHSAVAQTLGGVEYSPKATTFHITTSPDVKKVNVLLSDTDSDSPTEQLTKQMKRVGAGKWELTVKSDLKGKYYLFSVYNSAQPDNTPGIFAKAVGVNGKRGAIVDLRDTDPEGWANDVRPALSNPCDLVIYEMHHRDFSVDISSGLKNKGK
;
A
#
# COMPACT_ATOMS: atom_id res chain seq x y z
N MET A 1 -64.70 -0.04 -34.54
CA MET A 1 -63.22 0.28 -34.73
C MET A 1 -62.59 0.41 -33.40
N THR A 2 -61.91 -0.62 -32.96
CA THR A 2 -61.23 -0.71 -31.60
C THR A 2 -59.78 -0.35 -31.76
N LEU A 3 -59.36 0.74 -31.12
CA LEU A 3 -58.01 1.24 -31.08
C LEU A 3 -57.21 0.40 -30.08
N LYS A 4 -56.27 -0.43 -30.57
CA LYS A 4 -55.33 -1.18 -29.72
C LYS A 4 -54.20 -0.24 -29.30
N THR A 5 -54.17 0.12 -28.03
CA THR A 5 -53.07 0.85 -27.40
C THR A 5 -51.88 -0.10 -27.18
N LEU A 6 -50.80 0.11 -27.91
CA LEU A 6 -49.56 -0.62 -27.78
C LEU A 6 -48.73 0.00 -26.61
N LEU A 7 -48.72 -0.68 -25.47
CA LEU A 7 -47.87 -0.28 -24.34
C LEU A 7 -46.44 -0.78 -24.59
N LEU A 8 -45.57 0.13 -24.96
CA LEU A 8 -44.12 -0.16 -25.10
C LEU A 8 -43.46 0.01 -23.72
N SER A 9 -43.23 -1.11 -23.02
CA SER A 9 -42.51 -1.09 -21.76
C SER A 9 -41.01 -0.96 -22.05
N PHE A 10 -40.44 0.21 -21.78
CA PHE A 10 -38.98 0.40 -21.71
C PHE A 10 -38.44 -0.29 -20.46
N LEU A 11 -37.87 -1.45 -20.63
CA LEU A 11 -37.08 -2.10 -19.59
C LEU A 11 -35.70 -1.38 -19.53
N THR A 12 -35.59 -0.41 -18.64
CA THR A 12 -34.31 0.24 -18.35
C THR A 12 -33.45 -0.75 -17.54
N THR A 13 -32.58 -1.49 -18.23
CA THR A 13 -31.55 -2.29 -17.57
C THR A 13 -30.56 -1.33 -16.91
N CYS A 14 -30.74 -1.13 -15.61
CA CYS A 14 -29.76 -0.47 -14.78
C CYS A 14 -28.52 -1.39 -14.69
N THR A 15 -27.55 -1.21 -15.59
CA THR A 15 -26.24 -1.86 -15.45
C THR A 15 -25.55 -1.21 -14.27
N THR A 16 -25.56 -1.88 -13.14
CA THR A 16 -24.69 -1.53 -12.00
C THR A 16 -23.24 -1.71 -12.45
N HIS A 17 -22.62 -0.62 -12.90
CA HIS A 17 -21.18 -0.58 -13.03
C HIS A 17 -20.64 -0.63 -11.62
N SER A 18 -20.20 -1.82 -11.19
CA SER A 18 -19.32 -1.93 -10.04
C SER A 18 -18.07 -1.10 -10.38
N ALA A 19 -17.96 0.06 -9.77
CA ALA A 19 -16.72 0.82 -9.81
C ALA A 19 -15.65 -0.06 -9.16
N VAL A 20 -14.89 -0.76 -9.98
CA VAL A 20 -13.66 -1.42 -9.50
C VAL A 20 -12.79 -0.28 -9.02
N ALA A 21 -12.62 -0.17 -7.72
CA ALA A 21 -11.69 0.78 -7.13
C ALA A 21 -10.34 0.56 -7.84
N GLN A 22 -9.90 1.56 -8.60
CA GLN A 22 -8.62 1.46 -9.28
C GLN A 22 -7.56 1.46 -8.18
N THR A 23 -6.92 0.31 -7.97
CA THR A 23 -5.77 0.23 -7.09
C THR A 23 -4.67 1.10 -7.69
N LEU A 24 -4.37 2.22 -7.05
CA LEU A 24 -3.38 3.20 -7.52
C LEU A 24 -1.97 2.62 -7.50
N GLY A 25 -1.74 1.57 -6.71
CA GLY A 25 -0.47 0.89 -6.55
C GLY A 25 -0.31 0.30 -5.16
N GLY A 26 0.83 -0.34 -4.91
CA GLY A 26 1.17 -0.91 -3.61
C GLY A 26 1.03 -2.41 -3.52
N VAL A 27 0.93 -2.91 -2.31
CA VAL A 27 0.87 -4.34 -2.00
C VAL A 27 -0.39 -4.65 -1.22
N GLU A 28 -1.16 -5.62 -1.71
CA GLU A 28 -2.32 -6.19 -1.05
C GLU A 28 -1.95 -7.57 -0.53
N TYR A 29 -1.85 -7.68 0.78
CA TYR A 29 -1.48 -8.91 1.45
C TYR A 29 -2.71 -9.67 1.94
N SER A 30 -2.65 -10.99 1.78
CA SER A 30 -3.45 -11.96 2.53
C SER A 30 -2.61 -13.22 2.79
N PRO A 31 -2.95 -14.07 3.78
CA PRO A 31 -2.22 -15.30 4.04
C PRO A 31 -2.20 -16.29 2.87
N LYS A 32 -3.14 -16.17 1.93
CA LYS A 32 -3.24 -17.05 0.76
C LYS A 32 -2.53 -16.50 -0.48
N ALA A 33 -2.42 -15.18 -0.59
CA ALA A 33 -1.83 -14.54 -1.75
C ALA A 33 -1.45 -13.09 -1.45
N THR A 34 -0.41 -12.63 -2.12
CA THR A 34 0.03 -11.22 -2.11
C THR A 34 -0.01 -10.70 -3.53
N THR A 35 -0.72 -9.58 -3.75
CA THR A 35 -0.80 -8.94 -5.05
C THR A 35 -0.05 -7.62 -5.03
N PHE A 36 0.83 -7.45 -6.00
CA PHE A 36 1.67 -6.28 -6.20
C PHE A 36 1.13 -5.47 -7.36
N HIS A 37 0.98 -4.16 -7.17
CA HIS A 37 0.55 -3.21 -8.19
C HIS A 37 1.52 -2.04 -8.26
N ILE A 38 1.89 -1.64 -9.46
CA ILE A 38 2.65 -0.41 -9.69
C ILE A 38 2.21 0.25 -10.99
N THR A 39 2.18 1.58 -10.95
CA THR A 39 1.96 2.42 -12.13
C THR A 39 3.26 3.12 -12.48
N THR A 40 3.66 3.02 -13.75
CA THR A 40 4.89 3.58 -14.31
C THR A 40 4.57 4.44 -15.53
N SER A 41 5.59 5.06 -16.13
CA SER A 41 5.45 5.60 -17.48
C SER A 41 5.00 4.50 -18.46
N PRO A 42 4.14 4.82 -19.44
CA PRO A 42 3.72 3.87 -20.48
C PRO A 42 4.88 3.26 -21.29
N ASP A 43 6.02 3.94 -21.35
CA ASP A 43 7.20 3.51 -22.13
C ASP A 43 8.02 2.42 -21.42
N VAL A 44 7.81 2.19 -20.14
CA VAL A 44 8.46 1.14 -19.37
C VAL A 44 8.14 -0.22 -20.01
N LYS A 45 9.18 -0.99 -20.31
CA LYS A 45 9.05 -2.26 -21.03
C LYS A 45 8.95 -3.47 -20.14
N LYS A 46 9.48 -3.38 -18.93
CA LYS A 46 9.55 -4.49 -17.98
C LYS A 46 9.54 -3.99 -16.55
N VAL A 47 8.83 -4.69 -15.70
CA VAL A 47 8.88 -4.51 -14.23
C VAL A 47 9.00 -5.88 -13.58
N ASN A 48 9.90 -6.00 -12.61
CA ASN A 48 10.02 -7.17 -11.76
C ASN A 48 9.69 -6.80 -10.31
N VAL A 49 9.27 -7.79 -9.53
CA VAL A 49 9.28 -7.75 -8.07
C VAL A 49 10.48 -8.57 -7.61
N LEU A 50 11.33 -7.95 -6.81
CA LEU A 50 12.42 -8.61 -6.09
C LEU A 50 11.92 -8.90 -4.68
N LEU A 51 11.96 -10.15 -4.24
CA LEU A 51 11.56 -10.57 -2.90
C LEU A 51 12.80 -10.98 -2.09
N SER A 52 12.84 -10.60 -0.82
CA SER A 52 13.91 -10.91 0.10
C SER A 52 13.37 -11.28 1.47
N ASP A 53 14.09 -12.11 2.19
CA ASP A 53 13.80 -12.46 3.59
C ASP A 53 14.37 -11.42 4.58
N THR A 54 15.23 -10.52 4.10
CA THR A 54 15.84 -9.48 4.90
C THR A 54 15.69 -8.11 4.27
N ASP A 55 15.75 -7.06 5.07
CA ASP A 55 15.75 -5.66 4.63
C ASP A 55 17.15 -5.11 4.28
N SER A 56 18.15 -6.00 4.26
CA SER A 56 19.53 -5.69 3.89
C SER A 56 19.64 -5.01 2.52
N ASP A 57 20.61 -4.12 2.35
CA ASP A 57 20.89 -3.44 1.09
C ASP A 57 21.34 -4.41 -0.02
N SER A 58 21.98 -5.51 0.38
CA SER A 58 22.48 -6.54 -0.53
C SER A 58 22.11 -7.92 0.02
N PRO A 59 20.84 -8.32 -0.06
CA PRO A 59 20.43 -9.63 0.41
C PRO A 59 21.09 -10.74 -0.45
N THR A 60 21.53 -11.78 0.20
CA THR A 60 22.19 -12.93 -0.45
C THR A 60 21.22 -13.74 -1.30
N GLU A 61 19.93 -13.68 -0.97
CA GLU A 61 18.87 -14.40 -1.68
C GLU A 61 17.78 -13.43 -2.13
N GLN A 62 17.66 -13.26 -3.44
CA GLN A 62 16.56 -12.52 -4.06
C GLN A 62 15.80 -13.42 -5.03
N LEU A 63 14.52 -13.58 -4.76
CA LEU A 63 13.62 -14.17 -5.73
C LEU A 63 13.07 -13.07 -6.65
N THR A 64 13.39 -13.15 -7.94
CA THR A 64 12.87 -12.21 -8.95
C THR A 64 11.65 -12.79 -9.64
N LYS A 65 10.57 -12.03 -9.67
CA LYS A 65 9.34 -12.37 -10.39
C LYS A 65 8.94 -11.25 -11.33
N GLN A 66 8.72 -11.56 -12.60
CA GLN A 66 8.26 -10.58 -13.57
C GLN A 66 6.78 -10.26 -13.38
N MET A 67 6.44 -8.99 -13.44
CA MET A 67 5.05 -8.50 -13.41
C MET A 67 4.42 -8.58 -14.81
N LYS A 68 3.10 -8.75 -14.83
CA LYS A 68 2.30 -8.68 -16.05
C LYS A 68 1.81 -7.25 -16.27
N ARG A 69 1.93 -6.75 -17.50
CA ARG A 69 1.31 -5.48 -17.90
C ARG A 69 -0.19 -5.70 -18.06
N VAL A 70 -0.99 -4.93 -17.33
CA VAL A 70 -2.46 -5.00 -17.35
C VAL A 70 -3.11 -3.75 -17.95
N GLY A 71 -2.31 -2.75 -18.30
CA GLY A 71 -2.75 -1.52 -18.95
C GLY A 71 -1.57 -0.61 -19.33
N ALA A 72 -1.85 0.58 -19.85
CA ALA A 72 -0.82 1.56 -20.16
C ALA A 72 -0.11 1.98 -18.86
N GLY A 73 1.15 1.57 -18.70
CA GLY A 73 1.96 1.81 -17.51
C GLY A 73 1.51 1.07 -16.24
N LYS A 74 0.46 0.22 -16.30
CA LYS A 74 -0.05 -0.51 -15.14
C LYS A 74 0.47 -1.95 -15.13
N TRP A 75 0.99 -2.37 -13.97
CA TRP A 75 1.62 -3.66 -13.79
C TRP A 75 1.07 -4.37 -12.57
N GLU A 76 0.92 -5.68 -12.67
CA GLU A 76 0.36 -6.52 -11.62
C GLU A 76 1.12 -7.85 -11.52
N LEU A 77 1.26 -8.35 -10.30
CA LEU A 77 1.76 -9.70 -10.01
C LEU A 77 1.05 -10.23 -8.77
N THR A 78 0.43 -11.40 -8.89
CA THR A 78 -0.10 -12.13 -7.73
C THR A 78 0.78 -13.34 -7.44
N VAL A 79 1.27 -13.43 -6.22
CA VAL A 79 2.02 -14.58 -5.69
C VAL A 79 1.12 -15.34 -4.72
N LYS A 80 0.78 -16.59 -5.06
CA LYS A 80 -0.08 -17.46 -4.25
C LYS A 80 0.72 -18.15 -3.15
N SER A 81 1.15 -17.37 -2.17
CA SER A 81 1.81 -17.85 -0.95
C SER A 81 1.70 -16.80 0.14
N ASP A 82 1.92 -17.20 1.39
CA ASP A 82 2.09 -16.27 2.48
C ASP A 82 3.47 -15.63 2.38
N LEU A 83 3.48 -14.31 2.17
CA LEU A 83 4.70 -13.51 2.07
C LEU A 83 4.87 -12.55 3.26
N LYS A 84 4.08 -12.72 4.34
CA LYS A 84 4.21 -11.89 5.54
C LYS A 84 5.63 -11.94 6.10
N GLY A 85 6.14 -10.79 6.46
CA GLY A 85 7.50 -10.63 6.99
C GLY A 85 8.61 -10.58 5.94
N LYS A 86 8.28 -10.80 4.65
CA LYS A 86 9.25 -10.61 3.57
C LYS A 86 9.31 -9.15 3.13
N TYR A 87 10.39 -8.82 2.43
CA TYR A 87 10.63 -7.50 1.87
C TYR A 87 10.58 -7.54 0.35
N TYR A 88 10.23 -6.41 -0.27
CA TYR A 88 10.13 -6.32 -1.72
C TYR A 88 10.72 -5.03 -2.28
N LEU A 89 11.08 -5.09 -3.55
CA LEU A 89 11.34 -3.94 -4.42
C LEU A 89 10.66 -4.14 -5.76
N PHE A 90 10.17 -3.07 -6.32
CA PHE A 90 9.88 -3.01 -7.75
C PHE A 90 11.17 -2.64 -8.49
N SER A 91 11.54 -3.43 -9.46
CA SER A 91 12.69 -3.19 -10.35
C SER A 91 12.14 -2.79 -11.71
N VAL A 92 12.21 -1.49 -12.01
CA VAL A 92 11.58 -0.86 -13.18
C VAL A 92 12.63 -0.63 -14.25
N TYR A 93 12.46 -1.25 -15.42
CA TYR A 93 13.40 -1.19 -16.54
C TYR A 93 12.93 -0.14 -17.55
N ASN A 94 13.45 1.06 -17.43
CA ASN A 94 13.30 2.13 -18.41
C ASN A 94 14.57 2.32 -19.27
N SER A 95 15.72 1.86 -18.76
CA SER A 95 17.02 1.88 -19.40
C SER A 95 17.73 0.52 -19.22
N ALA A 96 19.03 0.46 -19.51
CA ALA A 96 19.85 -0.74 -19.32
C ALA A 96 19.97 -1.12 -17.83
N GLN A 97 19.95 -0.13 -16.93
CA GLN A 97 19.96 -0.36 -15.48
C GLN A 97 18.54 -0.12 -14.93
N PRO A 98 18.03 -0.99 -14.04
CA PRO A 98 16.74 -0.81 -13.46
C PRO A 98 16.77 0.22 -12.33
N ASP A 99 15.67 0.97 -12.20
CA ASP A 99 15.37 1.75 -11.01
C ASP A 99 14.66 0.87 -9.98
N ASN A 100 15.23 0.74 -8.80
CA ASN A 100 14.68 -0.06 -7.71
C ASN A 100 13.97 0.83 -6.69
N THR A 101 12.71 0.52 -6.38
CA THR A 101 11.88 1.32 -5.47
C THR A 101 10.90 0.44 -4.68
N PRO A 102 10.62 0.74 -3.41
CA PRO A 102 9.49 0.13 -2.68
C PRO A 102 8.12 0.61 -3.19
N GLY A 103 8.10 1.65 -4.03
CA GLY A 103 6.87 2.29 -4.50
C GLY A 103 6.31 3.31 -3.49
N ILE A 104 5.62 4.33 -4.01
CA ILE A 104 5.08 5.45 -3.21
C ILE A 104 3.88 5.03 -2.33
N PHE A 105 3.30 3.86 -2.57
CA PHE A 105 2.18 3.31 -1.80
C PHE A 105 2.61 2.18 -0.86
N ALA A 106 3.90 2.08 -0.50
CA ALA A 106 4.37 1.13 0.49
C ALA A 106 3.74 1.43 1.85
N LYS A 107 3.01 0.46 2.43
CA LYS A 107 2.34 0.60 3.73
C LYS A 107 3.31 0.46 4.90
N ALA A 108 4.39 -0.25 4.69
CA ALA A 108 5.48 -0.41 5.63
C ALA A 108 6.79 -0.54 4.86
N VAL A 109 7.88 -0.14 5.50
CA VAL A 109 9.22 -0.20 4.91
C VAL A 109 10.22 -0.75 5.92
N GLY A 110 11.30 -1.34 5.42
CA GLY A 110 12.44 -1.76 6.21
C GLY A 110 13.36 -0.59 6.55
N VAL A 111 14.55 -0.92 7.02
CA VAL A 111 15.58 0.06 7.44
C VAL A 111 15.87 1.06 6.34
N ASN A 112 15.89 2.35 6.71
CA ASN A 112 16.12 3.50 5.84
C ASN A 112 15.15 3.62 4.66
N GLY A 113 13.98 2.98 4.71
CA GLY A 113 12.97 3.06 3.65
C GLY A 113 13.37 2.45 2.32
N LYS A 114 14.44 1.65 2.27
CA LYS A 114 14.99 1.12 1.02
C LYS A 114 14.12 0.01 0.41
N ARG A 115 13.45 -0.79 1.23
CA ARG A 115 12.59 -1.89 0.81
C ARG A 115 11.21 -1.74 1.39
N GLY A 116 10.18 -2.11 0.65
CA GLY A 116 8.84 -2.27 1.19
C GLY A 116 8.77 -3.54 2.02
N ALA A 117 8.04 -3.50 3.14
CA ALA A 117 7.77 -4.66 3.98
C ALA A 117 6.34 -5.16 3.75
N ILE A 118 6.18 -6.49 3.67
CA ILE A 118 4.88 -7.14 3.52
C ILE A 118 4.36 -7.46 4.92
N VAL A 119 3.38 -6.69 5.36
CA VAL A 119 2.84 -6.76 6.72
C VAL A 119 1.32 -6.94 6.68
N ASP A 120 0.79 -7.56 7.73
CA ASP A 120 -0.63 -7.47 8.07
C ASP A 120 -0.79 -6.38 9.13
N LEU A 121 -1.36 -5.24 8.76
CA LEU A 121 -1.50 -4.12 9.68
C LEU A 121 -2.39 -4.45 10.90
N ARG A 122 -3.24 -5.48 10.81
CA ARG A 122 -4.04 -5.94 11.94
C ARG A 122 -3.20 -6.49 13.09
N ASP A 123 -1.99 -6.97 12.79
CA ASP A 123 -1.06 -7.44 13.84
C ASP A 123 -0.48 -6.28 14.67
N THR A 124 -0.62 -5.04 14.20
CA THR A 124 -0.12 -3.86 14.89
C THR A 124 -1.17 -3.21 15.80
N ASP A 125 -2.41 -3.68 15.74
CA ASP A 125 -3.50 -3.17 16.57
C ASP A 125 -3.27 -3.56 18.03
N PRO A 126 -3.21 -2.60 18.97
CA PRO A 126 -3.12 -2.92 20.39
C PRO A 126 -4.42 -3.53 20.91
N GLU A 127 -4.34 -4.17 22.07
CA GLU A 127 -5.53 -4.69 22.73
C GLU A 127 -6.57 -3.58 22.95
N GLY A 128 -7.81 -3.87 22.58
CA GLY A 128 -8.92 -2.90 22.69
C GLY A 128 -9.06 -1.94 21.50
N TRP A 129 -8.15 -1.93 20.53
CA TRP A 129 -8.17 -1.01 19.39
C TRP A 129 -9.51 -0.99 18.63
N ALA A 130 -10.11 -2.17 18.41
CA ALA A 130 -11.41 -2.29 17.74
C ALA A 130 -12.57 -1.61 18.48
N ASN A 131 -12.41 -1.36 19.79
CA ASN A 131 -13.39 -0.71 20.65
C ASN A 131 -13.04 0.75 20.93
N ASP A 132 -11.90 1.24 20.40
CA ASP A 132 -11.50 2.63 20.58
C ASP A 132 -12.42 3.56 19.79
N VAL A 133 -12.96 4.55 20.50
CA VAL A 133 -13.87 5.54 19.92
C VAL A 133 -13.21 6.90 19.97
N ARG A 134 -12.87 7.42 18.80
CA ARG A 134 -12.33 8.78 18.70
C ARG A 134 -13.38 9.81 19.17
N PRO A 135 -12.97 10.89 19.85
CA PRO A 135 -13.86 12.00 20.17
C PRO A 135 -14.51 12.58 18.91
N ALA A 136 -15.82 12.83 18.98
CA ALA A 136 -16.51 13.52 17.89
C ALA A 136 -16.14 15.00 17.93
N LEU A 137 -15.56 15.49 16.84
CA LEU A 137 -15.24 16.90 16.65
C LEU A 137 -16.31 17.54 15.78
N SER A 138 -16.92 18.61 16.29
CA SER A 138 -17.94 19.37 15.56
C SER A 138 -17.33 20.17 14.42
N ASN A 139 -16.11 20.68 14.64
CA ASN A 139 -15.40 21.49 13.67
C ASN A 139 -13.89 21.18 13.72
N PRO A 140 -13.23 20.94 12.57
CA PRO A 140 -11.78 20.74 12.53
C PRO A 140 -10.98 21.93 13.09
N CYS A 141 -11.52 23.14 13.09
CA CYS A 141 -10.88 24.32 13.66
C CYS A 141 -10.81 24.33 15.19
N ASP A 142 -11.53 23.41 15.86
CA ASP A 142 -11.49 23.27 17.32
C ASP A 142 -10.33 22.38 17.79
N LEU A 143 -9.53 21.86 16.84
CA LEU A 143 -8.36 21.05 17.12
C LEU A 143 -7.17 21.91 17.55
N VAL A 144 -6.56 21.55 18.65
CA VAL A 144 -5.22 22.01 19.03
C VAL A 144 -4.26 20.87 18.73
N ILE A 145 -3.38 21.06 17.75
CA ILE A 145 -2.39 20.07 17.33
C ILE A 145 -1.04 20.47 17.95
N TYR A 146 -0.45 19.55 18.71
CA TYR A 146 0.88 19.70 19.28
C TYR A 146 1.78 18.57 18.77
N GLU A 147 2.80 18.92 17.99
CA GLU A 147 3.79 17.99 17.50
C GLU A 147 5.06 18.10 18.31
N MET A 148 5.58 16.97 18.79
CA MET A 148 6.85 16.95 19.53
C MET A 148 7.66 15.71 19.18
N HIS A 149 8.97 15.85 19.24
CA HIS A 149 9.91 14.73 19.12
C HIS A 149 10.40 14.32 20.51
N HIS A 150 10.07 13.12 20.95
CA HIS A 150 10.35 12.64 22.31
C HIS A 150 11.83 12.74 22.68
N ARG A 151 12.73 12.38 21.75
CA ARG A 151 14.17 12.46 21.98
C ARG A 151 14.60 13.90 22.23
N ASP A 152 14.17 14.84 21.40
CA ASP A 152 14.58 16.25 21.50
C ASP A 152 14.06 16.89 22.79
N PHE A 153 12.86 16.53 23.23
CA PHE A 153 12.32 16.95 24.51
C PHE A 153 13.02 16.35 25.73
N SER A 154 13.61 15.19 25.58
CA SER A 154 14.19 14.44 26.71
C SER A 154 15.70 14.45 26.78
N VAL A 155 16.40 14.84 25.70
CA VAL A 155 17.87 14.71 25.60
C VAL A 155 18.61 15.69 26.48
N ASP A 156 18.07 16.88 26.68
CA ASP A 156 18.70 17.93 27.49
C ASP A 156 18.81 17.53 28.95
N ILE A 157 19.92 17.96 29.60
CA ILE A 157 20.18 17.65 31.00
C ILE A 157 19.12 18.24 31.94
N SER A 158 18.55 19.39 31.55
CA SER A 158 17.52 20.09 32.33
C SER A 158 16.15 19.42 32.29
N SER A 159 15.95 18.43 31.39
CA SER A 159 14.66 17.72 31.28
C SER A 159 14.24 16.97 32.55
N GLY A 160 15.19 16.69 33.46
CA GLY A 160 14.91 15.93 34.69
C GLY A 160 14.56 14.46 34.47
N LEU A 161 14.49 13.99 33.22
CA LEU A 161 14.06 12.63 32.90
C LEU A 161 15.18 11.62 33.15
N LYS A 162 14.79 10.41 33.64
CA LYS A 162 15.72 9.31 33.92
C LYS A 162 16.27 8.68 32.62
N ASN A 163 15.40 8.52 31.61
CA ASN A 163 15.73 7.87 30.33
C ASN A 163 15.81 8.91 29.20
N LYS A 164 16.87 9.73 29.24
CA LYS A 164 17.08 10.82 28.28
C LYS A 164 17.40 10.30 26.89
N GLY A 165 16.83 10.91 25.88
CA GLY A 165 17.13 10.64 24.48
C GLY A 165 16.73 9.24 23.99
N LYS A 166 15.84 8.56 24.68
CA LYS A 166 15.34 7.22 24.35
C LYS A 166 13.87 7.27 24.01
#